data_a1e73d0bf904083b37f6de0fd0ae46fd
#
_entry.id   a1e73d0bf904083b37f6de0fd0ae46fd
#
_cell.length_a   1.000
_cell.length_b   1.000
_cell.length_c   1.000
_cell.angle_alpha   90.00
_cell.angle_beta   90.00
_cell.angle_gamma   90.00
#
_symmetry.space_group_name_H-M   'P 1'
#
loop_
_entity.id
_entity.type
_entity.pdbx_description
1 polymer ?
#
loop_
_entity_poly.entity_id
_entity_poly.type
_entity_poly.pdbx_seq_one_letter_code
_entity_poly.pdbx_strand_id
1 'polypeptide(L)'
;QAYSSYDPQYGVPIAQYEEGQSLTSIWAVKSLGIDPTTGKEIFLNRDGSVSDTWNATQEVVVGNTEPKFNGSVGFNVAYKAWSLFAAFQYEWGGQEYNQTLVDRVENARIQYQNVDLRVLTDRWKQPGDIAQFKDIKNADNVTMPTSRFVQDKAYLRLSALTLSYDFNREWIKKHLGMNMLRLEASTRDFINWNSIRQERGLSYPKSWTVDFSIKAQF
;
A
#
# COMPACT_ATOMS: atom_id res chain seq x y z
N GLN A 1 27.53 -0.89 -15.93
CA GLN A 1 27.47 -2.28 -15.46
C GLN A 1 26.07 -2.56 -14.93
N ALA A 2 25.49 -3.71 -15.31
CA ALA A 2 24.23 -4.18 -14.78
C ALA A 2 24.51 -5.33 -13.80
N TYR A 3 23.81 -5.32 -12.68
CA TYR A 3 23.84 -6.42 -11.72
C TYR A 3 22.41 -6.97 -11.58
N SER A 4 22.26 -8.28 -11.70
CA SER A 4 21.01 -8.96 -11.42
C SER A 4 21.29 -10.26 -10.66
N SER A 5 20.50 -10.52 -9.63
CA SER A 5 20.47 -11.80 -8.95
C SER A 5 19.10 -12.42 -9.14
N TYR A 6 19.06 -13.72 -9.42
CA TYR A 6 17.84 -14.44 -9.74
C TYR A 6 17.53 -15.48 -8.69
N ASP A 7 16.23 -15.67 -8.42
CA ASP A 7 15.76 -16.82 -7.65
C ASP A 7 16.03 -18.11 -8.44
N PRO A 8 16.81 -19.06 -7.89
CA PRO A 8 17.16 -20.29 -8.62
C PRO A 8 15.95 -21.17 -8.92
N GLN A 9 14.88 -21.05 -8.17
CA GLN A 9 13.68 -21.89 -8.33
C GLN A 9 12.73 -21.36 -9.39
N TYR A 10 12.62 -20.04 -9.53
CA TYR A 10 11.62 -19.42 -10.40
C TYR A 10 12.23 -18.59 -11.55
N GLY A 11 13.54 -18.38 -11.57
CA GLY A 11 14.20 -17.54 -12.57
C GLY A 11 13.79 -16.06 -12.53
N VAL A 12 13.19 -15.64 -11.40
CA VAL A 12 12.73 -14.25 -11.20
C VAL A 12 13.87 -13.43 -10.61
N PRO A 13 14.10 -12.18 -11.09
CA PRO A 13 15.10 -11.32 -10.48
C PRO A 13 14.73 -11.01 -9.03
N ILE A 14 15.67 -11.25 -8.10
CA ILE A 14 15.54 -10.82 -6.70
C ILE A 14 15.95 -9.36 -6.59
N ALA A 15 17.01 -8.96 -7.30
CA ALA A 15 17.48 -7.59 -7.37
C ALA A 15 18.11 -7.31 -8.73
N GLN A 16 17.80 -6.17 -9.31
CA GLN A 16 18.38 -5.71 -10.56
C GLN A 16 18.81 -4.25 -10.43
N TYR A 17 20.06 -3.98 -10.78
CA TYR A 17 20.63 -2.65 -10.79
C TYR A 17 21.36 -2.41 -12.10
N GLU A 18 21.19 -1.24 -12.67
CA GLU A 18 21.84 -0.84 -13.91
C GLU A 18 22.41 0.57 -13.75
N GLU A 19 23.61 0.80 -14.28
CA GLU A 19 24.25 2.11 -14.22
C GLU A 19 23.41 3.17 -14.90
N GLY A 20 23.20 4.30 -14.22
CA GLY A 20 22.32 5.38 -14.69
C GLY A 20 20.85 5.24 -14.29
N GLN A 21 20.45 4.12 -13.67
CA GLN A 21 19.12 3.94 -13.11
C GLN A 21 19.10 4.20 -11.60
N SER A 22 17.94 4.59 -11.06
CA SER A 22 17.76 4.73 -9.62
C SER A 22 17.84 3.38 -8.91
N LEU A 23 18.39 3.35 -7.69
CA LEU A 23 18.38 2.16 -6.83
C LEU A 23 16.96 1.76 -6.40
N THR A 24 16.02 2.69 -6.50
CA THR A 24 14.60 2.51 -6.17
C THR A 24 13.73 2.21 -7.40
N SER A 25 14.36 1.93 -8.56
CA SER A 25 13.67 1.55 -9.79
C SER A 25 12.90 0.24 -9.63
N ILE A 26 11.67 0.21 -10.14
CA ILE A 26 10.85 -1.00 -10.24
C ILE A 26 11.12 -1.63 -11.60
N TRP A 27 11.61 -2.87 -11.58
CA TRP A 27 11.92 -3.65 -12.77
C TRP A 27 10.80 -4.67 -13.02
N ALA A 28 10.29 -4.70 -14.23
CA ALA A 28 9.29 -5.67 -14.65
C ALA A 28 9.23 -5.76 -16.19
N VAL A 29 8.63 -6.82 -16.70
CA VAL A 29 8.32 -6.95 -18.13
C VAL A 29 7.14 -6.04 -18.46
N LYS A 30 7.24 -5.32 -19.58
CA LYS A 30 6.18 -4.41 -20.02
C LYS A 30 4.96 -5.20 -20.49
N SER A 31 3.82 -5.00 -19.82
CA SER A 31 2.55 -5.64 -20.18
C SER A 31 1.73 -4.74 -21.09
N LEU A 32 1.09 -5.33 -22.10
CA LEU A 32 0.08 -4.69 -22.93
C LEU A 32 -1.36 -4.98 -22.42
N GLY A 33 -1.47 -5.73 -21.32
CA GLY A 33 -2.73 -6.13 -20.73
C GLY A 33 -3.13 -7.56 -21.07
N ILE A 34 -4.40 -7.86 -20.86
CA ILE A 34 -4.98 -9.17 -21.15
C ILE A 34 -5.56 -9.18 -22.57
N ASP A 35 -5.17 -10.16 -23.36
CA ASP A 35 -5.72 -10.37 -24.71
C ASP A 35 -7.21 -10.68 -24.62
N PRO A 36 -8.09 -9.86 -25.21
CA PRO A 36 -9.52 -10.09 -25.19
C PRO A 36 -9.95 -11.41 -25.84
N THR A 37 -9.13 -11.95 -26.75
CA THR A 37 -9.44 -13.18 -27.48
C THR A 37 -9.14 -14.43 -26.65
N THR A 38 -8.01 -14.42 -25.94
CA THR A 38 -7.46 -15.63 -25.29
C THR A 38 -7.50 -15.59 -23.77
N GLY A 39 -7.68 -14.40 -23.16
CA GLY A 39 -7.62 -14.20 -21.72
C GLY A 39 -6.22 -14.34 -21.11
N LYS A 40 -5.18 -14.38 -21.96
CA LYS A 40 -3.76 -14.42 -21.55
C LYS A 40 -3.18 -13.02 -21.49
N GLU A 41 -2.16 -12.83 -20.66
CA GLU A 41 -1.38 -11.59 -20.65
C GLU A 41 -0.45 -11.53 -21.86
N ILE A 42 -0.32 -10.34 -22.44
CA ILE A 42 0.55 -10.04 -23.59
C ILE A 42 1.66 -9.09 -23.12
N PHE A 43 2.87 -9.37 -23.56
CA PHE A 43 4.07 -8.65 -23.19
C PHE A 43 4.69 -7.93 -24.37
N LEU A 44 5.27 -6.77 -24.11
CA LEU A 44 6.06 -5.99 -25.05
C LEU A 44 7.55 -6.21 -24.72
N ASN A 45 8.26 -6.84 -25.63
CA ASN A 45 9.69 -7.05 -25.53
C ASN A 45 10.49 -5.75 -25.75
N ARG A 46 11.78 -5.73 -25.37
CA ARG A 46 12.67 -4.58 -25.55
C ARG A 46 12.88 -4.19 -27.02
N ASP A 47 12.77 -5.13 -27.93
CA ASP A 47 12.89 -4.94 -29.38
C ASP A 47 11.59 -4.45 -30.05
N GLY A 48 10.50 -4.28 -29.25
CA GLY A 48 9.19 -3.88 -29.75
C GLY A 48 8.31 -5.04 -30.23
N SER A 49 8.79 -6.27 -30.21
CA SER A 49 7.97 -7.44 -30.54
C SER A 49 6.99 -7.76 -29.43
N VAL A 50 5.91 -8.44 -29.78
CA VAL A 50 4.84 -8.84 -28.84
C VAL A 50 4.94 -10.35 -28.60
N SER A 51 4.83 -10.76 -27.34
CA SER A 51 4.88 -12.16 -26.90
C SER A 51 3.74 -12.45 -25.91
N ASP A 52 3.26 -13.69 -25.89
CA ASP A 52 2.36 -14.23 -24.85
C ASP A 52 3.13 -14.99 -23.76
N THR A 53 4.45 -15.00 -23.85
CA THR A 53 5.33 -15.69 -22.91
C THR A 53 6.21 -14.68 -22.17
N TRP A 54 6.12 -14.68 -20.85
CA TRP A 54 6.96 -13.85 -20.00
C TRP A 54 8.44 -14.29 -20.06
N ASN A 55 9.35 -13.33 -20.13
CA ASN A 55 10.78 -13.57 -20.18
C ASN A 55 11.54 -12.54 -19.32
N ALA A 56 12.26 -13.01 -18.30
CA ALA A 56 13.03 -12.17 -17.39
C ALA A 56 14.04 -11.24 -18.08
N THR A 57 14.62 -11.67 -19.23
CA THR A 57 15.58 -10.84 -19.98
C THR A 57 14.97 -9.59 -20.61
N GLN A 58 13.64 -9.53 -20.68
CA GLN A 58 12.87 -8.41 -21.24
C GLN A 58 12.46 -7.38 -20.18
N GLU A 59 12.85 -7.55 -18.91
CA GLU A 59 12.55 -6.58 -17.87
C GLU A 59 13.19 -5.23 -18.15
N VAL A 60 12.43 -4.18 -17.91
CA VAL A 60 12.81 -2.77 -18.03
C VAL A 60 12.37 -2.01 -16.80
N VAL A 61 12.88 -0.81 -16.60
CA VAL A 61 12.37 0.10 -15.57
C VAL A 61 10.96 0.53 -15.95
N VAL A 62 10.00 0.19 -15.11
CA VAL A 62 8.55 0.50 -15.30
C VAL A 62 8.02 1.46 -14.26
N GLY A 63 8.83 1.81 -13.26
CA GLY A 63 8.45 2.74 -12.20
C GLY A 63 9.60 3.04 -11.26
N ASN A 64 9.31 3.88 -10.25
CA ASN A 64 10.24 4.23 -9.19
C ASN A 64 9.49 4.35 -7.86
N THR A 65 9.99 3.68 -6.82
CA THR A 65 9.36 3.72 -5.49
C THR A 65 9.66 5.00 -4.73
N GLU A 66 10.63 5.81 -5.16
CA GLU A 66 11.01 7.05 -4.48
C GLU A 66 9.92 8.11 -4.64
N PRO A 67 9.37 8.65 -3.54
CA PRO A 67 8.37 9.69 -3.60
C PRO A 67 9.00 11.03 -4.00
N LYS A 68 8.28 11.81 -4.80
CA LYS A 68 8.68 13.21 -5.12
C LYS A 68 8.48 14.15 -3.93
N PHE A 69 7.46 13.87 -3.12
CA PHE A 69 7.13 14.63 -1.93
C PHE A 69 6.79 13.68 -0.78
N ASN A 70 7.43 13.87 0.36
CA ASN A 70 7.07 13.23 1.60
C ASN A 70 7.25 14.19 2.77
N GLY A 71 6.50 13.98 3.83
CA GLY A 71 6.65 14.81 5.01
C GLY A 71 5.56 14.56 6.04
N SER A 72 5.60 15.42 7.05
CA SER A 72 4.57 15.47 8.09
C SER A 72 4.14 16.91 8.35
N VAL A 73 2.89 17.08 8.72
CA VAL A 73 2.32 18.32 9.18
C VAL A 73 1.53 18.05 10.45
N GLY A 74 1.76 18.88 11.47
CA GLY A 74 1.04 18.79 12.73
C GLY A 74 0.54 20.15 13.18
N PHE A 75 -0.54 20.16 13.94
CA PHE A 75 -1.06 21.35 14.57
C PHE A 75 -1.50 21.05 16.00
N ASN A 76 -1.42 22.06 16.84
CA ASN A 76 -1.90 22.03 18.20
C ASN A 76 -2.85 23.22 18.41
N VAL A 77 -4.07 22.91 18.83
CA VAL A 77 -5.10 23.92 19.12
C VAL A 77 -5.49 23.82 20.57
N ALA A 78 -5.41 24.93 21.29
CA ALA A 78 -5.85 25.01 22.68
C ALA A 78 -7.01 25.99 22.82
N TYR A 79 -8.05 25.57 23.50
CA TYR A 79 -9.20 26.41 23.81
C TYR A 79 -9.67 26.16 25.26
N LYS A 80 -9.49 27.15 26.12
CA LYS A 80 -9.76 27.02 27.57
C LYS A 80 -8.98 25.84 28.17
N ALA A 81 -9.69 24.84 28.68
CA ALA A 81 -9.13 23.64 29.31
C ALA A 81 -8.86 22.51 28.30
N TRP A 82 -9.26 22.67 27.02
CA TRP A 82 -9.10 21.66 25.99
C TRP A 82 -7.86 21.91 25.15
N SER A 83 -7.13 20.84 24.82
CA SER A 83 -6.04 20.87 23.85
C SER A 83 -6.23 19.72 22.88
N LEU A 84 -6.13 20.04 21.58
CA LEU A 84 -6.20 19.08 20.49
C LEU A 84 -4.87 19.11 19.73
N PHE A 85 -4.20 17.97 19.67
CA PHE A 85 -3.05 17.75 18.82
C PHE A 85 -3.42 16.79 17.69
N ALA A 86 -3.08 17.13 16.45
CA ALA A 86 -3.20 16.23 15.32
C ALA A 86 -1.95 16.31 14.44
N ALA A 87 -1.44 15.16 14.02
CA ALA A 87 -0.32 15.04 13.10
C ALA A 87 -0.67 14.13 11.93
N PHE A 88 -0.32 14.58 10.73
CA PHE A 88 -0.53 13.87 9.49
C PHE A 88 0.81 13.58 8.85
N GLN A 89 0.91 12.41 8.22
CA GLN A 89 1.99 12.04 7.32
C GLN A 89 1.45 11.93 5.91
N TYR A 90 2.24 12.38 4.95
CA TYR A 90 1.87 12.31 3.54
C TYR A 90 3.06 11.87 2.68
N GLU A 91 2.73 11.20 1.58
CA GLU A 91 3.67 10.79 0.54
C GLU A 91 2.98 10.91 -0.81
N TRP A 92 3.70 11.40 -1.82
CA TRP A 92 3.16 11.59 -3.15
C TRP A 92 4.23 11.45 -4.23
N GLY A 93 3.84 10.87 -5.38
CA GLY A 93 4.63 10.86 -6.62
C GLY A 93 5.64 9.73 -6.72
N GLY A 94 5.61 8.77 -5.79
CA GLY A 94 6.25 7.47 -5.93
C GLY A 94 5.32 6.47 -6.64
N GLN A 95 5.86 5.29 -6.93
CA GLN A 95 5.10 4.16 -7.46
C GLN A 95 5.35 2.93 -6.59
N GLU A 96 4.44 1.97 -6.64
CA GLU A 96 4.56 0.72 -5.89
C GLU A 96 4.11 -0.45 -6.76
N TYR A 97 4.86 -1.54 -6.71
CA TYR A 97 4.41 -2.81 -7.27
C TYR A 97 3.43 -3.45 -6.29
N ASN A 98 2.15 -3.56 -6.68
CA ASN A 98 1.09 -4.06 -5.81
C ASN A 98 1.10 -5.60 -5.76
N GLN A 99 2.00 -6.16 -4.95
CA GLN A 99 2.10 -7.61 -4.75
C GLN A 99 0.81 -8.20 -4.16
N THR A 100 0.10 -7.45 -3.32
CA THR A 100 -1.17 -7.92 -2.75
C THR A 100 -2.22 -8.11 -3.85
N LEU A 101 -2.24 -7.24 -4.86
CA LEU A 101 -3.13 -7.38 -6.01
C LEU A 101 -2.80 -8.64 -6.83
N VAL A 102 -1.51 -8.95 -6.98
CA VAL A 102 -1.07 -10.20 -7.63
C VAL A 102 -1.53 -11.42 -6.84
N ASP A 103 -1.27 -11.45 -5.54
CA ASP A 103 -1.48 -12.64 -4.71
C ASP A 103 -2.96 -12.88 -4.36
N ARG A 104 -3.76 -11.82 -4.25
CA ARG A 104 -5.14 -11.90 -3.74
C ARG A 104 -6.21 -11.68 -4.79
N VAL A 105 -5.84 -11.15 -5.95
CA VAL A 105 -6.77 -10.91 -7.06
C VAL A 105 -6.34 -11.70 -8.29
N GLU A 106 -5.12 -11.49 -8.80
CA GLU A 106 -4.65 -12.16 -10.01
C GLU A 106 -4.48 -13.68 -9.82
N ASN A 107 -3.73 -14.09 -8.79
CA ASN A 107 -3.50 -15.49 -8.44
C ASN A 107 -4.50 -15.94 -7.36
N ALA A 108 -5.78 -15.82 -7.64
CA ALA A 108 -6.85 -16.07 -6.69
C ALA A 108 -6.95 -17.55 -6.32
N ARG A 109 -6.36 -17.94 -5.22
CA ARG A 109 -6.45 -19.30 -4.65
C ARG A 109 -7.69 -19.40 -3.76
N ILE A 110 -8.88 -19.33 -4.37
CA ILE A 110 -10.18 -19.33 -3.68
C ILE A 110 -10.42 -20.54 -2.79
N GLN A 111 -9.74 -21.64 -3.04
CA GLN A 111 -9.85 -22.88 -2.27
C GLN A 111 -9.15 -22.82 -0.91
N TYR A 112 -8.17 -21.92 -0.75
CA TYR A 112 -7.27 -21.91 0.41
C TYR A 112 -7.28 -20.61 1.19
N GLN A 113 -7.83 -19.52 0.63
CA GLN A 113 -7.75 -18.20 1.25
C GLN A 113 -8.90 -17.29 0.82
N ASN A 114 -9.20 -16.30 1.66
CA ASN A 114 -10.09 -15.21 1.29
C ASN A 114 -9.47 -14.37 0.16
N VAL A 115 -10.31 -14.02 -0.81
CA VAL A 115 -9.92 -13.24 -1.98
C VAL A 115 -10.72 -11.94 -2.06
N ASP A 116 -10.23 -10.98 -2.82
CA ASP A 116 -10.91 -9.71 -3.06
C ASP A 116 -12.09 -9.89 -4.04
N LEU A 117 -13.12 -9.06 -3.90
CA LEU A 117 -14.30 -9.08 -4.80
C LEU A 117 -13.94 -8.83 -6.26
N ARG A 118 -12.86 -8.12 -6.54
CA ARG A 118 -12.35 -7.88 -7.90
C ARG A 118 -12.02 -9.16 -8.67
N VAL A 119 -11.78 -10.26 -7.96
CA VAL A 119 -11.64 -11.59 -8.60
C VAL A 119 -12.84 -11.94 -9.47
N LEU A 120 -14.03 -11.49 -9.11
CA LEU A 120 -15.27 -11.79 -9.83
C LEU A 120 -15.63 -10.76 -10.89
N THR A 121 -15.24 -9.48 -10.69
CA THR A 121 -15.75 -8.36 -11.49
C THR A 121 -14.85 -8.01 -12.67
N ASP A 122 -13.52 -7.99 -12.45
CA ASP A 122 -12.58 -7.38 -13.40
C ASP A 122 -11.75 -8.43 -14.16
N ARG A 123 -12.21 -9.67 -14.16
CA ARG A 123 -11.52 -10.82 -14.74
C ARG A 123 -12.11 -11.23 -16.09
N TRP A 124 -11.25 -11.64 -17.00
CA TRP A 124 -11.65 -12.20 -18.29
C TRP A 124 -12.43 -13.53 -18.12
N LYS A 125 -13.54 -13.69 -18.83
CA LYS A 125 -14.45 -14.84 -18.75
C LYS A 125 -14.71 -15.49 -20.10
N GLN A 126 -14.75 -14.68 -21.15
CA GLN A 126 -15.06 -15.14 -22.51
C GLN A 126 -14.40 -14.28 -23.56
N PRO A 127 -14.17 -14.80 -24.79
CA PRO A 127 -13.63 -14.04 -25.89
C PRO A 127 -14.42 -12.75 -26.16
N GLY A 128 -13.70 -11.62 -26.23
CA GLY A 128 -14.24 -10.30 -26.39
C GLY A 128 -14.29 -9.47 -25.09
N ASP A 129 -14.06 -10.07 -23.94
CA ASP A 129 -14.03 -9.35 -22.67
C ASP A 129 -12.77 -8.48 -22.56
N ILE A 130 -12.94 -7.20 -22.22
CA ILE A 130 -11.86 -6.31 -21.82
C ILE A 130 -11.71 -6.41 -20.31
N ALA A 131 -10.63 -7.03 -19.85
CA ALA A 131 -10.42 -7.35 -18.45
C ALA A 131 -9.05 -6.88 -17.94
N GLN A 132 -8.97 -6.60 -16.63
CA GLN A 132 -7.71 -6.26 -15.96
C GLN A 132 -6.94 -7.51 -15.52
N PHE A 133 -7.64 -8.63 -15.30
CA PHE A 133 -7.07 -9.87 -14.78
C PHE A 133 -7.30 -11.03 -15.74
N LYS A 134 -6.34 -11.96 -15.80
CA LYS A 134 -6.40 -13.17 -16.64
C LYS A 134 -7.57 -14.08 -16.28
N ASP A 135 -7.89 -15.04 -17.14
CA ASP A 135 -8.90 -16.08 -16.88
C ASP A 135 -8.64 -16.77 -15.53
N ILE A 136 -9.72 -16.99 -14.75
CA ILE A 136 -9.67 -17.67 -13.45
C ILE A 136 -9.09 -19.08 -13.55
N LYS A 137 -9.24 -19.77 -14.68
CA LYS A 137 -8.66 -21.09 -14.94
C LYS A 137 -7.14 -21.07 -14.89
N ASN A 138 -6.53 -19.92 -15.11
CA ASN A 138 -5.09 -19.69 -15.06
C ASN A 138 -4.64 -19.04 -13.74
N ALA A 139 -5.51 -18.92 -12.73
CA ALA A 139 -5.20 -18.26 -11.47
C ALA A 139 -4.16 -19.00 -10.62
N ASP A 140 -4.01 -20.30 -10.81
CA ASP A 140 -2.99 -21.12 -10.13
C ASP A 140 -1.58 -20.94 -10.74
N ASN A 141 -1.49 -20.40 -11.95
CA ASN A 141 -0.20 -20.09 -12.57
C ASN A 141 0.39 -18.84 -11.92
N VAL A 142 1.61 -18.95 -11.43
CA VAL A 142 2.33 -17.84 -10.82
C VAL A 142 2.44 -16.69 -11.82
N THR A 143 1.97 -15.52 -11.43
CA THR A 143 2.14 -14.30 -12.25
C THR A 143 3.49 -13.70 -11.92
N MET A 144 4.31 -13.60 -12.95
CA MET A 144 5.65 -13.01 -12.89
C MET A 144 5.57 -11.46 -12.87
N PRO A 145 6.63 -10.74 -12.48
CA PRO A 145 6.62 -9.27 -12.43
C PRO A 145 6.30 -8.64 -13.78
N THR A 146 5.20 -7.87 -13.83
CA THR A 146 4.78 -7.10 -15.01
C THR A 146 4.37 -5.69 -14.67
N SER A 147 4.47 -4.76 -15.62
CA SER A 147 4.12 -3.36 -15.41
C SER A 147 2.65 -3.14 -15.05
N ARG A 148 1.77 -4.11 -15.29
CA ARG A 148 0.33 -4.05 -15.02
C ARG A 148 0.02 -3.85 -13.53
N PHE A 149 0.91 -4.25 -12.64
CA PHE A 149 0.74 -4.15 -11.19
C PHE A 149 1.50 -2.97 -10.57
N VAL A 150 2.16 -2.15 -11.39
CA VAL A 150 2.80 -0.91 -10.92
C VAL A 150 1.74 0.18 -10.86
N GLN A 151 1.56 0.77 -9.70
CA GLN A 151 0.54 1.78 -9.42
C GLN A 151 1.15 3.03 -8.80
N ASP A 152 0.57 4.20 -9.10
CA ASP A 152 0.99 5.45 -8.48
C ASP A 152 0.62 5.47 -7.01
N LYS A 153 1.62 5.74 -6.16
CA LYS A 153 1.50 5.75 -4.72
C LYS A 153 1.33 7.16 -4.19
N ALA A 154 0.25 7.37 -3.48
CA ALA A 154 0.02 8.56 -2.68
C ALA A 154 -0.75 8.17 -1.42
N TYR A 155 -0.37 8.71 -0.26
CA TYR A 155 -1.13 8.52 0.96
C TYR A 155 -1.17 9.77 1.84
N LEU A 156 -2.24 9.87 2.60
CA LEU A 156 -2.40 10.79 3.71
C LEU A 156 -2.89 9.98 4.92
N ARG A 157 -2.11 10.00 5.99
CA ARG A 157 -2.39 9.23 7.21
C ARG A 157 -2.39 10.14 8.42
N LEU A 158 -3.41 10.02 9.27
CA LEU A 158 -3.43 10.63 10.60
C LEU A 158 -2.52 9.81 11.51
N SER A 159 -1.28 10.27 11.71
CA SER A 159 -0.26 9.54 12.48
C SER A 159 -0.48 9.65 14.00
N ALA A 160 -1.09 10.73 14.46
CA ALA A 160 -1.46 10.92 15.85
C ALA A 160 -2.63 11.89 15.98
N LEU A 161 -3.56 11.57 16.85
CA LEU A 161 -4.62 12.46 17.30
C LEU A 161 -4.70 12.34 18.80
N THR A 162 -4.59 13.47 19.52
CA THR A 162 -4.66 13.52 20.97
C THR A 162 -5.58 14.64 21.41
N LEU A 163 -6.57 14.32 22.20
CA LEU A 163 -7.46 15.28 22.86
C LEU A 163 -7.16 15.24 24.36
N SER A 164 -6.85 16.39 24.93
CA SER A 164 -6.57 16.51 26.36
C SER A 164 -7.51 17.54 27.03
N TYR A 165 -7.79 17.31 28.28
CA TYR A 165 -8.55 18.21 29.15
C TYR A 165 -7.79 18.45 30.45
N ASP A 166 -7.48 19.72 30.73
CA ASP A 166 -6.87 20.17 31.98
C ASP A 166 -7.91 20.63 32.95
N PHE A 167 -8.00 19.98 34.11
CA PHE A 167 -8.92 20.40 35.16
C PHE A 167 -8.45 21.69 35.80
N ASN A 168 -9.44 22.51 36.28
CA ASN A 168 -9.13 23.75 36.99
C ASN A 168 -8.27 23.46 38.22
N ARG A 169 -7.10 24.10 38.29
CA ARG A 169 -6.09 23.88 39.32
C ARG A 169 -6.61 24.18 40.76
N GLU A 170 -7.37 25.25 40.93
CA GLU A 170 -7.89 25.63 42.24
C GLU A 170 -8.90 24.61 42.76
N TRP A 171 -9.77 24.15 41.87
CA TRP A 171 -10.76 23.13 42.20
C TRP A 171 -10.09 21.79 42.60
N ILE A 172 -9.10 21.32 41.82
CA ILE A 172 -8.39 20.05 42.10
C ILE A 172 -7.58 20.15 43.39
N LYS A 173 -6.89 21.26 43.62
CA LYS A 173 -6.13 21.47 44.86
C LYS A 173 -7.02 21.45 46.07
N LYS A 174 -8.19 22.10 46.01
CA LYS A 174 -9.15 22.20 47.13
C LYS A 174 -9.82 20.85 47.44
N HIS A 175 -10.14 20.04 46.43
CA HIS A 175 -10.94 18.82 46.61
C HIS A 175 -10.12 17.53 46.58
N LEU A 176 -9.02 17.50 45.88
CA LEU A 176 -8.20 16.29 45.62
C LEU A 176 -6.77 16.40 46.15
N GLY A 177 -6.34 17.59 46.62
CA GLY A 177 -4.98 17.79 47.11
C GLY A 177 -3.90 17.74 46.01
N MET A 178 -4.28 17.73 44.74
CA MET A 178 -3.38 17.63 43.60
C MET A 178 -3.06 19.01 43.03
N ASN A 179 -1.87 19.15 42.41
CA ASN A 179 -1.44 20.38 41.74
C ASN A 179 -1.85 20.42 40.27
N MET A 180 -2.03 19.26 39.64
CA MET A 180 -2.45 19.11 38.25
C MET A 180 -3.21 17.79 38.06
N LEU A 181 -4.26 17.85 37.26
CA LEU A 181 -4.96 16.67 36.74
C LEU A 181 -5.30 16.91 35.26
N ARG A 182 -4.85 16.01 34.40
CA ARG A 182 -5.14 16.01 32.99
C ARG A 182 -5.67 14.66 32.57
N LEU A 183 -6.76 14.66 31.82
CA LEU A 183 -7.25 13.50 31.08
C LEU A 183 -6.84 13.62 29.62
N GLU A 184 -6.46 12.52 29.02
CA GLU A 184 -5.99 12.47 27.64
C GLU A 184 -6.55 11.24 26.94
N ALA A 185 -7.10 11.43 25.75
CA ALA A 185 -7.50 10.37 24.84
C ALA A 185 -6.66 10.49 23.56
N SER A 186 -6.03 9.40 23.13
CA SER A 186 -5.20 9.40 21.92
C SER A 186 -5.54 8.22 21.03
N THR A 187 -5.37 8.42 19.72
CA THR A 187 -5.53 7.38 18.71
C THR A 187 -4.53 7.60 17.57
N ARG A 188 -4.24 6.53 16.84
CA ARG A 188 -3.35 6.52 15.68
C ARG A 188 -4.02 5.83 14.51
N ASP A 189 -3.61 6.20 13.29
CA ASP A 189 -4.03 5.54 12.05
C ASP A 189 -5.56 5.45 11.84
N PHE A 190 -6.32 6.32 12.50
CA PHE A 190 -7.77 6.39 12.40
C PHE A 190 -8.21 6.77 10.98
N ILE A 191 -7.52 7.75 10.37
CA ILE A 191 -7.72 8.17 8.99
C ILE A 191 -6.50 7.71 8.19
N ASN A 192 -6.76 6.94 7.14
CA ASN A 192 -5.73 6.51 6.21
C ASN A 192 -6.32 6.50 4.81
N TRP A 193 -6.00 7.52 4.04
CA TRP A 193 -6.30 7.58 2.63
C TRP A 193 -5.07 7.12 1.84
N ASN A 194 -5.27 6.21 0.88
CA ASN A 194 -4.22 5.65 0.05
C ASN A 194 -4.76 5.53 -1.39
N SER A 195 -3.98 5.96 -2.38
CA SER A 195 -4.32 5.79 -3.80
C SER A 195 -4.35 4.33 -4.21
N ILE A 196 -3.48 3.50 -3.61
CA ILE A 196 -3.44 2.07 -3.88
C ILE A 196 -4.43 1.38 -2.94
N ARG A 197 -5.43 0.72 -3.52
CA ARG A 197 -6.36 -0.09 -2.76
C ARG A 197 -5.63 -1.34 -2.26
N GLN A 198 -5.30 -1.34 -0.97
CA GLN A 198 -4.74 -2.51 -0.30
C GLN A 198 -5.88 -3.38 0.21
N GLU A 199 -5.78 -4.69 0.01
CA GLU A 199 -6.73 -5.70 0.48
C GLU A 199 -6.54 -5.95 1.98
N ARG A 200 -6.97 -4.95 2.78
CA ARG A 200 -6.86 -5.01 4.25
C ARG A 200 -7.90 -5.94 4.84
N GLY A 201 -7.49 -6.70 5.85
CA GLY A 201 -8.41 -7.58 6.58
C GLY A 201 -8.59 -8.96 5.96
N LEU A 202 -7.90 -9.30 4.89
CA LEU A 202 -7.91 -10.65 4.32
C LEU A 202 -7.14 -11.67 5.19
N SER A 203 -6.10 -11.21 5.88
CA SER A 203 -5.31 -12.05 6.79
C SER A 203 -5.52 -11.65 8.26
N TYR A 204 -5.61 -10.33 8.53
CA TYR A 204 -5.85 -9.77 9.86
C TYR A 204 -6.88 -8.65 9.79
N PRO A 205 -7.89 -8.63 10.69
CA PRO A 205 -8.84 -7.52 10.75
C PRO A 205 -8.10 -6.23 11.15
N LYS A 206 -8.50 -5.12 10.53
CA LYS A 206 -8.01 -3.81 10.93
C LYS A 206 -8.67 -3.43 12.27
N SER A 207 -7.87 -3.24 13.31
CA SER A 207 -8.32 -2.73 14.60
C SER A 207 -8.00 -1.24 14.73
N TRP A 208 -8.88 -0.51 15.41
CA TRP A 208 -8.62 0.84 15.89
C TRP A 208 -8.33 0.78 17.38
N THR A 209 -7.32 1.54 17.82
CA THR A 209 -6.96 1.62 19.22
C THR A 209 -7.16 3.04 19.69
N VAL A 210 -7.84 3.18 20.82
CA VAL A 210 -7.95 4.44 21.55
C VAL A 210 -7.35 4.22 22.93
N ASP A 211 -6.33 5.01 23.25
CA ASP A 211 -5.64 4.99 24.53
C ASP A 211 -6.17 6.11 25.41
N PHE A 212 -6.48 5.81 26.66
CA PHE A 212 -6.84 6.79 27.67
C PHE A 212 -5.75 6.90 28.72
N SER A 213 -5.35 8.10 29.06
CA SER A 213 -4.39 8.35 30.10
C SER A 213 -4.84 9.42 31.08
N ILE A 214 -4.43 9.27 32.34
CA ILE A 214 -4.65 10.22 33.42
C ILE A 214 -3.28 10.65 33.93
N LYS A 215 -2.99 11.95 33.88
CA LYS A 215 -1.77 12.53 34.45
C LYS A 215 -2.14 13.34 35.67
N ALA A 216 -1.59 12.96 36.82
CA ALA A 216 -1.82 13.63 38.10
C ALA A 216 -0.47 14.05 38.73
N GLN A 217 -0.41 15.22 39.30
CA GLN A 217 0.73 15.74 40.08
C GLN A 217 0.26 16.17 41.44
N PHE A 218 0.93 15.69 42.49
CA PHE A 218 0.67 16.02 43.88
C PHE A 218 1.61 17.12 44.39
#